data_bde4c2a8a5f6d7f4a686fd877eae82bd
#
_entry.id   bde4c2a8a5f6d7f4a686fd877eae82bd
#
_cell.length_a   1.000
_cell.length_b   1.000
_cell.length_c   1.000
_cell.angle_alpha   90.00
_cell.angle_beta   90.00
_cell.angle_gamma   90.00
#
_symmetry.space_group_name_H-M   'P 1'
#
loop_
_entity.id
_entity.type
_entity.pdbx_description
1 polymer ?
#
loop_
_entity_poly.entity_id
_entity_poly.type
_entity_poly.pdbx_seq_one_letter_code
_entity_poly.pdbx_strand_id
1 'polypeptide(L)'
;VSAAANTTSRARGPLGHPRVHLRSTTSTNERARALATRGAPHGTVVTAAEQTAGRGRQGRTWTAPPGRSLLCSIVIRDPPRLLPLAAGAAVADAVDAALASERAATIKWPNDVLLDGRKVAGILVEGRPQERWAVVGVGLNVAVAPSEFPPELADRAATLGLGPERIEPVLHELLARLERWVDADAETLLTEIRARDALLDRPVRWADGEGRGGGIDGDGRLIVITADRGRVTLDAGEVHLLPREGPNPQPTKA
;
A
#
# COMPACT_ATOMS: atom_id res chain seq x y z
N VAL A 1 -37.52 13.92 -20.36
CA VAL A 1 -36.92 14.80 -19.34
C VAL A 1 -36.18 13.90 -18.36
N SER A 2 -34.88 13.72 -18.58
CA SER A 2 -33.99 12.89 -17.75
C SER A 2 -33.49 13.77 -16.60
N ALA A 3 -33.93 13.45 -15.38
CA ALA A 3 -33.37 14.07 -14.18
C ALA A 3 -32.01 13.50 -13.89
N ALA A 4 -30.94 14.25 -14.21
CA ALA A 4 -29.61 13.97 -13.75
C ALA A 4 -29.61 14.06 -12.22
N ALA A 5 -29.39 12.91 -11.54
CA ALA A 5 -29.21 12.87 -10.11
C ALA A 5 -27.86 13.56 -9.80
N ASN A 6 -27.97 14.80 -9.36
CA ASN A 6 -26.84 15.59 -8.84
C ASN A 6 -26.45 14.98 -7.49
N THR A 7 -25.53 14.01 -7.51
CA THR A 7 -24.97 13.42 -6.27
C THR A 7 -24.01 14.46 -5.70
N THR A 8 -24.56 15.36 -4.85
CA THR A 8 -23.76 16.23 -4.01
C THR A 8 -22.79 15.36 -3.21
N SER A 9 -21.52 15.37 -3.59
CA SER A 9 -20.42 14.82 -2.79
C SER A 9 -20.50 15.49 -1.43
N ARG A 10 -20.98 14.74 -0.44
CA ARG A 10 -20.96 15.19 0.96
C ARG A 10 -19.50 15.35 1.33
N ALA A 11 -19.04 16.57 1.59
CA ALA A 11 -17.67 16.84 1.98
C ALA A 11 -17.26 15.88 3.11
N ARG A 12 -16.33 15.00 2.85
CA ARG A 12 -15.76 14.10 3.85
C ARG A 12 -14.98 14.97 4.83
N GLY A 13 -15.11 14.70 6.13
CA GLY A 13 -14.29 15.40 7.12
C GLY A 13 -12.81 15.05 6.93
N PRO A 14 -11.88 15.87 7.48
CA PRO A 14 -10.45 15.64 7.34
C PRO A 14 -10.01 14.32 7.96
N LEU A 15 -8.97 13.70 7.41
CA LEU A 15 -8.36 12.51 7.99
C LEU A 15 -7.52 12.88 9.22
N GLY A 16 -7.45 11.96 10.20
CA GLY A 16 -6.63 12.13 11.40
C GLY A 16 -7.43 12.39 12.67
N HIS A 17 -8.73 12.65 12.57
CA HIS A 17 -9.58 12.94 13.73
C HIS A 17 -10.92 12.20 13.69
N PRO A 18 -11.36 11.63 14.84
CA PRO A 18 -10.60 11.47 16.10
C PRO A 18 -9.43 10.49 15.95
N ARG A 19 -8.45 10.62 16.82
CA ARG A 19 -7.27 9.74 16.86
C ARG A 19 -7.22 8.94 18.15
N VAL A 20 -6.92 7.64 18.04
CA VAL A 20 -6.61 6.74 19.14
C VAL A 20 -5.17 6.27 19.02
N HIS A 21 -4.32 6.62 19.98
CA HIS A 21 -2.95 6.11 20.06
C HIS A 21 -2.84 5.04 21.15
N LEU A 22 -2.26 3.88 20.81
CA LEU A 22 -2.08 2.74 21.71
C LEU A 22 -0.59 2.46 21.90
N ARG A 23 -0.19 2.18 23.14
CA ARG A 23 1.18 1.72 23.43
C ARG A 23 1.44 0.37 22.76
N SER A 24 0.50 -0.57 22.89
CA SER A 24 0.55 -1.90 22.26
C SER A 24 -0.88 -2.36 21.93
N THR A 25 -1.03 -3.11 20.84
CA THR A 25 -2.30 -3.74 20.45
C THR A 25 -2.03 -5.00 19.65
N THR A 26 -3.04 -5.86 19.51
CA THR A 26 -2.96 -7.00 18.57
C THR A 26 -2.79 -6.50 17.13
N SER A 27 -3.68 -5.62 16.69
CA SER A 27 -3.64 -5.01 15.35
C SER A 27 -4.39 -3.68 15.32
N THR A 28 -3.78 -2.65 14.71
CA THR A 28 -4.45 -1.36 14.48
C THR A 28 -5.67 -1.51 13.57
N ASN A 29 -5.59 -2.40 12.55
CA ASN A 29 -6.73 -2.70 11.67
C ASN A 29 -7.91 -3.28 12.44
N GLU A 30 -7.67 -4.24 13.32
CA GLU A 30 -8.71 -4.83 14.14
C GLU A 30 -9.41 -3.78 15.01
N ARG A 31 -8.63 -2.88 15.63
CA ARG A 31 -9.17 -1.78 16.44
C ARG A 31 -9.96 -0.79 15.61
N ALA A 32 -9.43 -0.37 14.46
CA ALA A 32 -10.11 0.54 13.55
C ALA A 32 -11.42 -0.05 13.01
N ARG A 33 -11.43 -1.36 12.66
CA ARG A 33 -12.65 -2.07 12.24
C ARG A 33 -13.71 -2.10 13.35
N ALA A 34 -13.31 -2.40 14.59
CA ALA A 34 -14.22 -2.37 15.73
C ALA A 34 -14.82 -0.97 15.95
N LEU A 35 -14.04 0.10 15.76
CA LEU A 35 -14.52 1.47 15.80
C LEU A 35 -15.45 1.79 14.63
N ALA A 36 -15.10 1.39 13.40
CA ALA A 36 -15.92 1.60 12.22
C ALA A 36 -17.30 0.96 12.34
N THR A 37 -17.37 -0.29 12.85
CA THR A 37 -18.64 -1.01 13.11
C THR A 37 -19.50 -0.29 14.17
N ARG A 38 -18.88 0.42 15.12
CA ARG A 38 -19.57 1.22 16.14
C ARG A 38 -19.93 2.64 15.67
N GLY A 39 -19.75 2.95 14.40
CA GLY A 39 -20.12 4.23 13.83
C GLY A 39 -19.03 5.32 13.91
N ALA A 40 -17.78 4.99 14.19
CA ALA A 40 -16.70 5.98 14.18
C ALA A 40 -16.71 6.78 12.86
N PRO A 41 -16.51 8.11 12.88
CA PRO A 41 -16.60 8.95 11.69
C PRO A 41 -15.51 8.64 10.67
N HIS A 42 -15.70 9.15 9.44
CA HIS A 42 -14.65 9.22 8.43
C HIS A 42 -13.40 9.89 9.00
N GLY A 43 -12.24 9.40 8.62
CA GLY A 43 -10.96 9.97 9.06
C GLY A 43 -10.50 9.53 10.45
N THR A 44 -11.29 8.73 11.19
CA THR A 44 -10.82 8.18 12.48
C THR A 44 -9.54 7.37 12.26
N VAL A 45 -8.51 7.69 13.06
CA VAL A 45 -7.19 7.04 12.98
C VAL A 45 -6.87 6.26 14.26
N VAL A 46 -6.41 5.04 14.10
CA VAL A 46 -5.79 4.25 15.17
C VAL A 46 -4.31 4.12 14.86
N THR A 47 -3.46 4.47 15.81
CA THR A 47 -2.00 4.27 15.75
C THR A 47 -1.54 3.43 16.93
N ALA A 48 -0.42 2.71 16.76
CA ALA A 48 0.20 1.97 17.85
C ALA A 48 1.72 2.07 17.79
N ALA A 49 2.38 2.04 18.96
CA ALA A 49 3.83 1.90 19.03
C ALA A 49 4.26 0.45 18.75
N GLU A 50 3.39 -0.53 19.02
CA GLU A 50 3.64 -1.95 18.84
C GLU A 50 2.38 -2.71 18.43
N GLN A 51 2.55 -3.70 17.53
CA GLN A 51 1.53 -4.71 17.24
C GLN A 51 2.06 -6.10 17.61
N THR A 52 1.33 -6.82 18.47
CA THR A 52 1.67 -8.19 18.90
C THR A 52 1.18 -9.25 17.92
N ALA A 53 0.20 -8.91 17.06
CA ALA A 53 -0.34 -9.77 16.01
C ALA A 53 -0.68 -8.93 14.76
N GLY A 54 0.32 -8.16 14.26
CA GLY A 54 0.16 -7.33 13.07
C GLY A 54 -0.22 -8.17 11.86
N ARG A 55 -1.16 -7.66 11.06
CA ARG A 55 -1.77 -8.41 9.96
C ARG A 55 -1.33 -7.90 8.59
N GLY A 56 -1.04 -8.83 7.70
CA GLY A 56 -0.91 -8.62 6.28
C GLY A 56 -2.01 -9.33 5.50
N ARG A 57 -1.98 -9.26 4.18
CA ARG A 57 -2.90 -9.99 3.29
C ARG A 57 -2.66 -11.50 3.38
N GLN A 58 -3.70 -12.29 3.10
CA GLN A 58 -3.64 -13.77 3.00
C GLN A 58 -3.04 -14.43 4.26
N GLY A 59 -3.37 -13.90 5.45
CA GLY A 59 -2.93 -14.49 6.72
C GLY A 59 -1.47 -14.21 7.10
N ARG A 60 -0.74 -13.41 6.33
CA ARG A 60 0.63 -13.01 6.70
C ARG A 60 0.65 -12.08 7.91
N THR A 61 1.79 -12.07 8.56
CA THR A 61 2.06 -11.18 9.69
C THR A 61 2.89 -9.98 9.25
N TRP A 62 2.56 -8.81 9.79
CA TRP A 62 3.43 -7.64 9.78
C TRP A 62 4.15 -7.55 11.11
N THR A 63 5.47 -7.61 11.07
CA THR A 63 6.32 -7.54 12.27
C THR A 63 7.22 -6.30 12.18
N ALA A 64 7.33 -5.56 13.27
CA ALA A 64 8.23 -4.44 13.41
C ALA A 64 8.65 -4.28 14.88
N PRO A 65 9.89 -3.85 15.15
CA PRO A 65 10.30 -3.52 16.51
C PRO A 65 9.44 -2.37 17.08
N PRO A 66 9.15 -2.38 18.41
CA PRO A 66 8.34 -1.34 19.04
C PRO A 66 8.92 0.08 18.78
N GLY A 67 8.06 1.02 18.39
CA GLY A 67 8.42 2.42 18.18
C GLY A 67 9.35 2.68 16.98
N ARG A 68 9.52 1.72 16.07
CA ARG A 68 10.42 1.86 14.90
C ARG A 68 9.67 2.03 13.58
N SER A 69 8.39 1.75 13.55
CA SER A 69 7.55 1.81 12.34
C SER A 69 6.32 2.65 12.57
N LEU A 70 5.84 3.30 11.52
CA LEU A 70 4.49 3.84 11.51
C LEU A 70 3.51 2.67 11.37
N LEU A 71 2.73 2.44 12.41
CA LEU A 71 1.67 1.45 12.46
C LEU A 71 0.34 2.19 12.63
N CYS A 72 -0.42 2.33 11.55
CA CYS A 72 -1.67 3.07 11.60
C CYS A 72 -2.79 2.41 10.79
N SER A 73 -4.03 2.73 11.13
CA SER A 73 -5.23 2.30 10.42
C SER A 73 -6.27 3.41 10.40
N ILE A 74 -6.78 3.74 9.22
CA ILE A 74 -7.67 4.88 8.96
C ILE A 74 -9.03 4.37 8.53
N VAL A 75 -10.12 4.87 9.14
CA VAL A 75 -11.50 4.57 8.77
C VAL A 75 -11.92 5.46 7.60
N ILE A 76 -12.28 4.86 6.49
CA ILE A 76 -12.80 5.53 5.30
C ILE A 76 -14.28 5.19 5.15
N ARG A 77 -15.16 6.19 5.23
CA ARG A 77 -16.58 6.06 4.90
C ARG A 77 -16.79 6.27 3.41
N ASP A 78 -17.75 5.56 2.82
CA ASP A 78 -18.01 5.59 1.38
C ASP A 78 -16.72 5.42 0.54
N PRO A 79 -15.99 4.31 0.73
CA PRO A 79 -14.68 4.14 0.12
C PRO A 79 -14.78 4.10 -1.41
N PRO A 80 -13.87 4.77 -2.14
CA PRO A 80 -13.80 4.64 -3.59
C PRO A 80 -13.37 3.22 -3.99
N ARG A 81 -13.75 2.80 -5.20
CA ARG A 81 -13.42 1.46 -5.73
C ARG A 81 -11.92 1.18 -5.74
N LEU A 82 -11.12 2.18 -6.08
CA LEU A 82 -9.66 2.07 -6.17
C LEU A 82 -8.93 2.42 -4.86
N LEU A 83 -9.61 2.37 -3.71
CA LEU A 83 -9.01 2.70 -2.41
C LEU A 83 -7.66 2.00 -2.12
N PRO A 84 -7.43 0.72 -2.46
CA PRO A 84 -6.13 0.10 -2.25
C PRO A 84 -5.00 0.78 -3.03
N LEU A 85 -5.27 1.21 -4.26
CA LEU A 85 -4.29 1.92 -5.10
C LEU A 85 -4.10 3.37 -4.63
N ALA A 86 -5.18 4.05 -4.22
CA ALA A 86 -5.11 5.38 -3.61
C ALA A 86 -4.23 5.37 -2.34
N ALA A 87 -4.36 4.35 -1.51
CA ALA A 87 -3.49 4.16 -0.36
C ALA A 87 -2.03 3.89 -0.76
N GLY A 88 -1.81 3.13 -1.85
CA GLY A 88 -0.48 2.91 -2.43
C GLY A 88 0.19 4.20 -2.86
N ALA A 89 -0.51 5.04 -3.62
CA ALA A 89 -0.04 6.35 -4.07
C ALA A 89 0.26 7.27 -2.87
N ALA A 90 -0.65 7.31 -1.88
CA ALA A 90 -0.47 8.12 -0.68
C ALA A 90 0.79 7.73 0.13
N VAL A 91 1.02 6.43 0.30
CA VAL A 91 2.21 5.94 1.01
C VAL A 91 3.48 6.23 0.22
N ALA A 92 3.48 6.06 -1.11
CA ALA A 92 4.62 6.38 -1.96
C ALA A 92 4.97 7.88 -1.90
N ASP A 93 3.97 8.76 -2.00
CA ASP A 93 4.16 10.21 -1.86
C ASP A 93 4.72 10.59 -0.48
N ALA A 94 4.21 9.96 0.60
CA ALA A 94 4.70 10.21 1.96
C ALA A 94 6.15 9.74 2.16
N VAL A 95 6.55 8.64 1.53
CA VAL A 95 7.93 8.13 1.51
C VAL A 95 8.85 9.12 0.80
N ASP A 96 8.48 9.58 -0.40
CA ASP A 96 9.27 10.53 -1.18
C ASP A 96 9.44 11.87 -0.42
N ALA A 97 8.34 12.39 0.15
CA ALA A 97 8.38 13.62 0.96
C ALA A 97 9.25 13.48 2.21
N ALA A 98 9.22 12.31 2.87
CA ALA A 98 10.02 12.08 4.08
C ALA A 98 11.53 12.01 3.78
N LEU A 99 11.91 11.51 2.63
CA LEU A 99 13.32 11.36 2.24
C LEU A 99 13.89 12.62 1.62
N ALA A 100 13.07 13.45 0.97
CA ALA A 100 13.49 14.65 0.24
C ALA A 100 14.72 14.41 -0.66
N SER A 101 14.80 13.24 -1.29
CA SER A 101 15.96 12.77 -2.06
C SER A 101 15.53 12.36 -3.48
N GLU A 102 16.50 12.06 -4.34
CA GLU A 102 16.25 11.54 -5.70
C GLU A 102 15.71 10.09 -5.72
N ARG A 103 15.66 9.44 -4.55
CA ARG A 103 15.10 8.08 -4.42
C ARG A 103 13.59 8.15 -4.52
N ALA A 104 13.04 7.51 -5.54
CA ALA A 104 11.59 7.46 -5.75
C ALA A 104 11.01 6.13 -5.26
N ALA A 105 9.94 6.20 -4.49
CA ALA A 105 9.17 5.04 -4.10
C ALA A 105 8.41 4.48 -5.30
N THR A 106 8.44 3.15 -5.48
CA THR A 106 7.67 2.44 -6.50
C THR A 106 6.58 1.59 -5.85
N ILE A 107 5.53 1.30 -6.62
CA ILE A 107 4.37 0.55 -6.13
C ILE A 107 4.40 -0.84 -6.75
N LYS A 108 4.53 -1.85 -5.90
CA LYS A 108 4.34 -3.23 -6.30
C LYS A 108 2.88 -3.61 -6.08
N TRP A 109 2.13 -3.70 -7.16
CA TRP A 109 0.73 -4.12 -7.13
C TRP A 109 0.56 -5.42 -6.33
N PRO A 110 -0.50 -5.58 -5.54
CA PRO A 110 -1.56 -4.60 -5.33
C PRO A 110 -1.38 -3.69 -4.10
N ASN A 111 -0.37 -3.88 -3.25
CA ASN A 111 -0.41 -3.34 -1.89
C ASN A 111 0.95 -3.11 -1.22
N ASP A 112 2.05 -3.18 -1.94
CA ASP A 112 3.37 -2.97 -1.39
C ASP A 112 4.00 -1.70 -1.97
N VAL A 113 4.67 -0.91 -1.14
CA VAL A 113 5.53 0.18 -1.58
C VAL A 113 6.98 -0.25 -1.41
N LEU A 114 7.75 -0.04 -2.45
CA LEU A 114 9.16 -0.41 -2.50
C LEU A 114 10.05 0.83 -2.56
N LEU A 115 11.21 0.72 -1.91
CA LEU A 115 12.31 1.66 -2.00
C LEU A 115 13.55 0.88 -2.41
N ASP A 116 14.19 1.26 -3.52
CA ASP A 116 15.29 0.51 -4.15
C ASP A 116 14.95 -0.97 -4.37
N GLY A 117 13.74 -1.26 -4.82
CA GLY A 117 13.26 -2.62 -5.09
C GLY A 117 12.95 -3.47 -3.86
N ARG A 118 13.12 -2.96 -2.63
CA ARG A 118 12.84 -3.64 -1.37
C ARG A 118 11.63 -3.02 -0.69
N LYS A 119 10.83 -3.84 -0.01
CA LYS A 119 9.59 -3.43 0.62
C LYS A 119 9.83 -2.51 1.82
N VAL A 120 9.40 -1.24 1.72
CA VAL A 120 9.43 -0.26 2.81
C VAL A 120 8.09 -0.17 3.53
N ALA A 121 6.98 -0.41 2.83
CA ALA A 121 5.65 -0.40 3.42
C ALA A 121 4.73 -1.49 2.87
N GLY A 122 3.77 -1.91 3.69
CA GLY A 122 2.67 -2.78 3.33
C GLY A 122 1.33 -2.15 3.66
N ILE A 123 0.35 -2.36 2.80
CA ILE A 123 -1.00 -1.80 2.92
C ILE A 123 -2.00 -2.93 3.03
N LEU A 124 -2.94 -2.82 3.95
CA LEU A 124 -4.03 -3.77 4.14
C LEU A 124 -5.36 -3.03 4.20
N VAL A 125 -6.13 -3.10 3.10
CA VAL A 125 -7.49 -2.57 3.07
C VAL A 125 -8.48 -3.68 3.42
N GLU A 126 -9.24 -3.48 4.48
CA GLU A 126 -10.32 -4.36 4.91
C GLU A 126 -11.62 -3.56 5.01
N GLY A 127 -12.71 -4.08 4.45
CA GLY A 127 -13.96 -3.33 4.41
C GLY A 127 -15.19 -4.20 4.47
N ARG A 128 -16.33 -3.54 4.70
CA ARG A 128 -17.67 -4.10 4.56
C ARG A 128 -18.46 -3.21 3.59
N PRO A 129 -18.48 -3.56 2.29
CA PRO A 129 -19.17 -2.75 1.29
C PRO A 129 -20.63 -2.46 1.66
N GLN A 130 -21.33 -3.45 2.26
CA GLN A 130 -22.72 -3.33 2.70
C GLN A 130 -22.91 -2.26 3.78
N GLU A 131 -21.91 -2.03 4.63
CA GLU A 131 -21.91 -1.02 5.69
C GLU A 131 -21.25 0.30 5.26
N ARG A 132 -20.81 0.37 3.99
CA ARG A 132 -20.22 1.56 3.36
C ARG A 132 -19.01 2.10 4.11
N TRP A 133 -18.12 1.22 4.57
CA TRP A 133 -16.83 1.61 5.15
C TRP A 133 -15.72 0.63 4.79
N ALA A 134 -14.50 1.15 4.83
CA ALA A 134 -13.27 0.38 4.79
C ALA A 134 -12.27 0.93 5.82
N VAL A 135 -11.29 0.13 6.17
CA VAL A 135 -10.14 0.50 6.98
C VAL A 135 -8.89 0.34 6.11
N VAL A 136 -8.10 1.39 6.01
CA VAL A 136 -6.79 1.40 5.36
C VAL A 136 -5.73 1.22 6.45
N GLY A 137 -5.15 0.03 6.56
CA GLY A 137 -4.00 -0.24 7.42
C GLY A 137 -2.70 -0.01 6.68
N VAL A 138 -1.76 0.66 7.34
CA VAL A 138 -0.42 0.92 6.83
C VAL A 138 0.62 0.54 7.87
N GLY A 139 1.56 -0.30 7.46
CA GLY A 139 2.82 -0.54 8.15
C GLY A 139 3.95 0.03 7.30
N LEU A 140 4.68 1.02 7.83
CA LEU A 140 5.80 1.67 7.13
C LEU A 140 7.05 1.67 8.02
N ASN A 141 8.14 1.11 7.53
CA ASN A 141 9.42 1.05 8.23
C ASN A 141 10.11 2.42 8.18
N VAL A 142 10.00 3.19 9.26
CA VAL A 142 10.58 4.54 9.34
C VAL A 142 11.98 4.51 9.96
N ALA A 143 12.13 3.90 11.13
CA ALA A 143 13.33 3.94 11.96
C ALA A 143 13.88 2.54 12.29
N VAL A 144 13.46 1.52 11.56
CA VAL A 144 13.96 0.15 11.74
C VAL A 144 15.41 0.11 11.27
N ALA A 145 16.35 -0.30 12.12
CA ALA A 145 17.72 -0.52 11.68
C ALA A 145 17.80 -1.79 10.79
N PRO A 146 18.66 -1.83 9.77
CA PRO A 146 18.78 -3.02 8.91
C PRO A 146 19.05 -4.32 9.68
N SER A 147 19.79 -4.25 10.81
CA SER A 147 20.06 -5.38 11.68
C SER A 147 18.86 -5.84 12.53
N GLU A 148 17.82 -5.05 12.63
CA GLU A 148 16.59 -5.40 13.36
C GLU A 148 15.58 -6.19 12.49
N PHE A 149 15.82 -6.29 11.17
CA PHE A 149 15.00 -7.15 10.32
C PHE A 149 15.33 -8.62 10.57
N PRO A 150 14.32 -9.52 10.64
CA PRO A 150 14.53 -10.94 10.60
C PRO A 150 15.40 -11.34 9.39
N PRO A 151 16.31 -12.35 9.54
CA PRO A 151 17.22 -12.75 8.47
C PRO A 151 16.53 -13.00 7.12
N GLU A 152 15.34 -13.60 7.13
CA GLU A 152 14.53 -13.89 5.93
C GLU A 152 13.99 -12.63 5.23
N LEU A 153 14.03 -11.47 5.88
CA LEU A 153 13.58 -10.18 5.34
C LEU A 153 14.73 -9.23 5.02
N ALA A 154 15.96 -9.53 5.43
CA ALA A 154 17.11 -8.62 5.32
C ALA A 154 17.35 -8.11 3.88
N ASP A 155 17.19 -8.97 2.88
CA ASP A 155 17.38 -8.62 1.46
C ASP A 155 16.06 -8.12 0.79
N ARG A 156 14.93 -8.22 1.47
CA ARG A 156 13.60 -7.94 0.90
C ARG A 156 12.91 -6.74 1.52
N ALA A 157 13.30 -6.37 2.73
CA ALA A 157 12.76 -5.21 3.44
C ALA A 157 13.67 -3.99 3.28
N ALA A 158 13.06 -2.82 3.28
CA ALA A 158 13.70 -1.53 3.36
C ALA A 158 13.18 -0.72 4.54
N THR A 159 13.91 0.30 4.90
CA THR A 159 13.54 1.31 5.89
C THR A 159 13.84 2.70 5.31
N LEU A 160 13.16 3.73 5.82
CA LEU A 160 13.53 5.12 5.49
C LEU A 160 14.90 5.48 6.07
N GLY A 161 15.34 4.80 7.14
CA GLY A 161 16.60 5.08 7.82
C GLY A 161 16.56 6.38 8.62
N LEU A 162 15.36 6.84 8.99
CA LEU A 162 15.14 8.06 9.78
C LEU A 162 15.08 7.72 11.28
N GLY A 163 15.09 8.76 12.12
CA GLY A 163 14.87 8.58 13.56
C GLY A 163 13.40 8.35 13.92
N PRO A 164 13.11 7.78 15.12
CA PRO A 164 11.73 7.53 15.57
C PRO A 164 10.86 8.80 15.66
N GLU A 165 11.48 9.95 15.90
CA GLU A 165 10.83 11.28 15.95
C GLU A 165 10.19 11.67 14.61
N ARG A 166 10.60 11.01 13.53
CA ARG A 166 10.05 11.23 12.18
C ARG A 166 8.74 10.46 11.92
N ILE A 167 8.37 9.52 12.79
CA ILE A 167 7.14 8.72 12.62
C ILE A 167 5.89 9.62 12.59
N GLU A 168 5.83 10.61 13.48
CA GLU A 168 4.69 11.53 13.55
C GLU A 168 4.61 12.47 12.33
N PRO A 169 5.68 13.15 11.88
CA PRO A 169 5.68 13.89 10.62
C PRO A 169 5.28 13.03 9.40
N VAL A 170 5.77 11.79 9.32
CA VAL A 170 5.39 10.86 8.23
C VAL A 170 3.92 10.49 8.28
N LEU A 171 3.34 10.32 9.48
CA LEU A 171 1.89 10.10 9.62
C LEU A 171 1.10 11.29 9.09
N HIS A 172 1.46 12.51 9.45
CA HIS A 172 0.77 13.72 8.99
C HIS A 172 0.83 13.84 7.46
N GLU A 173 1.99 13.61 6.87
CA GLU A 173 2.14 13.61 5.41
C GLU A 173 1.27 12.51 4.76
N LEU A 174 1.31 11.29 5.29
CA LEU A 174 0.48 10.19 4.80
C LEU A 174 -1.01 10.55 4.82
N LEU A 175 -1.50 11.14 5.89
CA LEU A 175 -2.93 11.50 6.01
C LEU A 175 -3.32 12.55 4.97
N ALA A 176 -2.49 13.59 4.77
CA ALA A 176 -2.73 14.62 3.76
C ALA A 176 -2.72 14.03 2.33
N ARG A 177 -1.78 13.13 2.02
CA ARG A 177 -1.72 12.46 0.72
C ARG A 177 -2.89 11.50 0.51
N LEU A 178 -3.27 10.75 1.56
CA LEU A 178 -4.41 9.82 1.47
C LEU A 178 -5.72 10.58 1.23
N GLU A 179 -5.94 11.71 1.89
CA GLU A 179 -7.11 12.58 1.65
C GLU A 179 -7.18 13.00 0.17
N ARG A 180 -6.06 13.50 -0.37
CA ARG A 180 -5.96 13.89 -1.79
C ARG A 180 -6.29 12.71 -2.73
N TRP A 181 -5.70 11.53 -2.51
CA TRP A 181 -5.87 10.39 -3.41
C TRP A 181 -7.21 9.68 -3.28
N VAL A 182 -7.85 9.74 -2.12
CA VAL A 182 -9.22 9.21 -1.91
C VAL A 182 -10.26 10.04 -2.68
N ASP A 183 -10.01 11.34 -2.87
CA ASP A 183 -10.89 12.26 -3.59
C ASP A 183 -10.50 12.46 -5.07
N ALA A 184 -9.36 11.92 -5.51
CA ALA A 184 -8.91 11.99 -6.89
C ALA A 184 -9.82 11.19 -7.83
N ASP A 185 -9.97 11.66 -9.05
CA ASP A 185 -10.60 10.88 -10.11
C ASP A 185 -9.74 9.65 -10.49
N ALA A 186 -10.39 8.64 -11.08
CA ALA A 186 -9.75 7.37 -11.38
C ALA A 186 -8.61 7.51 -12.41
N GLU A 187 -8.73 8.41 -13.37
CA GLU A 187 -7.72 8.59 -14.43
C GLU A 187 -6.44 9.20 -13.86
N THR A 188 -6.56 10.24 -13.05
CA THR A 188 -5.45 10.88 -12.34
C THR A 188 -4.73 9.86 -11.43
N LEU A 189 -5.49 9.09 -10.65
CA LEU A 189 -4.92 8.06 -9.78
C LEU A 189 -4.19 6.97 -10.59
N LEU A 190 -4.81 6.44 -11.64
CA LEU A 190 -4.21 5.36 -12.44
C LEU A 190 -2.98 5.82 -13.20
N THR A 191 -2.93 7.09 -13.60
CA THR A 191 -1.73 7.69 -14.21
C THR A 191 -0.55 7.66 -13.23
N GLU A 192 -0.77 8.06 -11.97
CA GLU A 192 0.26 8.01 -10.94
C GLU A 192 0.69 6.57 -10.62
N ILE A 193 -0.26 5.64 -10.49
CA ILE A 193 0.05 4.23 -10.25
C ILE A 193 0.90 3.63 -11.35
N ARG A 194 0.58 3.93 -12.63
CA ARG A 194 1.36 3.46 -13.79
C ARG A 194 2.76 4.05 -13.84
N ALA A 195 2.91 5.32 -13.47
CA ALA A 195 4.22 5.97 -13.41
C ALA A 195 5.14 5.35 -12.34
N ARG A 196 4.56 4.76 -11.28
CA ARG A 196 5.29 4.12 -10.18
C ARG A 196 5.27 2.59 -10.22
N ASP A 197 4.81 1.97 -11.31
CA ASP A 197 4.61 0.52 -11.37
C ASP A 197 5.95 -0.24 -11.32
N ALA A 198 6.19 -0.92 -10.19
CA ALA A 198 7.39 -1.74 -9.99
C ALA A 198 7.39 -3.05 -10.79
N LEU A 199 6.25 -3.45 -11.36
CA LEU A 199 6.09 -4.71 -12.09
C LEU A 199 6.16 -4.54 -13.60
N LEU A 200 6.04 -3.31 -14.12
CA LEU A 200 6.06 -3.06 -15.56
C LEU A 200 7.33 -3.62 -16.20
N ASP A 201 7.16 -4.40 -17.27
CA ASP A 201 8.24 -5.05 -18.01
C ASP A 201 9.16 -5.97 -17.18
N ARG A 202 8.72 -6.36 -15.98
CA ARG A 202 9.46 -7.26 -15.10
C ARG A 202 8.91 -8.69 -15.19
N PRO A 203 9.78 -9.72 -15.11
CA PRO A 203 9.32 -11.09 -14.96
C PRO A 203 8.62 -11.26 -13.60
N VAL A 204 7.41 -11.82 -13.62
CA VAL A 204 6.56 -12.00 -12.45
C VAL A 204 5.99 -13.40 -12.40
N ARG A 205 5.71 -13.87 -11.17
CA ARG A 205 5.01 -15.12 -10.88
C ARG A 205 3.81 -14.84 -9.99
N TRP A 206 2.69 -15.52 -10.25
CA TRP A 206 1.51 -15.56 -9.40
C TRP A 206 1.05 -17.01 -9.22
N ALA A 207 -0.07 -17.23 -8.49
CA ALA A 207 -0.52 -18.59 -8.15
C ALA A 207 -0.67 -19.53 -9.36
N ASP A 208 -1.16 -19.00 -10.51
CA ASP A 208 -1.57 -19.79 -11.67
C ASP A 208 -0.59 -19.68 -12.85
N GLY A 209 0.60 -19.08 -12.66
CA GLY A 209 1.57 -18.99 -13.74
C GLY A 209 2.67 -17.94 -13.58
N GLU A 210 3.38 -17.73 -14.67
CA GLU A 210 4.47 -16.79 -14.83
C GLU A 210 4.29 -15.95 -16.11
N GLY A 211 4.88 -14.77 -16.12
CA GLY A 211 4.84 -13.88 -17.29
C GLY A 211 5.60 -12.60 -17.05
N ARG A 212 5.30 -11.59 -17.84
CA ARG A 212 5.89 -10.24 -17.73
C ARG A 212 4.79 -9.25 -17.35
N GLY A 213 5.07 -8.36 -16.40
CA GLY A 213 4.14 -7.28 -16.05
C GLY A 213 3.84 -6.41 -17.27
N GLY A 214 2.57 -6.24 -17.59
CA GLY A 214 2.05 -5.47 -18.72
C GLY A 214 1.39 -4.15 -18.32
N GLY A 215 1.60 -3.73 -17.06
CA GLY A 215 1.04 -2.49 -16.51
C GLY A 215 -0.32 -2.68 -15.83
N ILE A 216 -0.99 -1.56 -15.55
CA ILE A 216 -2.26 -1.51 -14.82
C ILE A 216 -3.37 -1.03 -15.77
N ASP A 217 -4.49 -1.77 -15.81
CA ASP A 217 -5.64 -1.44 -16.67
C ASP A 217 -6.53 -0.31 -16.08
N GLY A 218 -7.61 0.04 -16.81
CA GLY A 218 -8.56 1.08 -16.40
C GLY A 218 -9.38 0.73 -15.16
N ASP A 219 -9.39 -0.53 -14.74
CA ASP A 219 -10.05 -1.00 -13.54
C ASP A 219 -9.10 -1.14 -12.33
N GLY A 220 -7.81 -0.83 -12.51
CA GLY A 220 -6.79 -0.96 -11.48
C GLY A 220 -6.26 -2.39 -11.30
N ARG A 221 -6.51 -3.27 -12.28
CA ARG A 221 -6.05 -4.66 -12.27
C ARG A 221 -4.67 -4.76 -12.90
N LEU A 222 -3.87 -5.71 -12.44
CA LEU A 222 -2.57 -5.99 -13.06
C LEU A 222 -2.74 -6.77 -14.35
N ILE A 223 -2.14 -6.29 -15.42
CA ILE A 223 -1.99 -7.02 -16.67
C ILE A 223 -0.69 -7.83 -16.59
N VAL A 224 -0.73 -9.08 -17.01
CA VAL A 224 0.46 -9.92 -17.20
C VAL A 224 0.43 -10.48 -18.62
N ILE A 225 1.55 -10.41 -19.30
CA ILE A 225 1.76 -10.98 -20.62
C ILE A 225 2.44 -12.36 -20.45
N THR A 226 1.77 -13.40 -20.91
CA THR A 226 2.25 -14.78 -20.86
C THR A 226 2.57 -15.29 -22.26
N ALA A 227 3.46 -16.27 -22.36
CA ALA A 227 3.83 -16.87 -23.64
C ALA A 227 2.70 -17.72 -24.26
N ASP A 228 1.90 -18.37 -23.44
CA ASP A 228 0.88 -19.34 -23.83
C ASP A 228 -0.53 -18.75 -23.94
N ARG A 229 -0.89 -17.79 -23.06
CA ARG A 229 -2.26 -17.24 -22.95
C ARG A 229 -2.36 -15.79 -23.41
N GLY A 230 -1.25 -15.19 -23.84
CA GLY A 230 -1.20 -13.78 -24.23
C GLY A 230 -1.43 -12.87 -23.01
N ARG A 231 -2.52 -12.08 -23.03
CA ARG A 231 -2.84 -11.13 -21.95
C ARG A 231 -3.72 -11.76 -20.89
N VAL A 232 -3.23 -11.80 -19.65
CA VAL A 232 -3.97 -12.21 -18.44
C VAL A 232 -4.17 -11.00 -17.55
N THR A 233 -5.34 -10.86 -16.94
CA THR A 233 -5.67 -9.76 -16.01
C THR A 233 -5.93 -10.30 -14.62
N LEU A 234 -5.25 -9.74 -13.62
CA LEU A 234 -5.35 -10.16 -12.22
C LEU A 234 -6.11 -9.11 -11.41
N ASP A 235 -7.26 -9.49 -10.84
CA ASP A 235 -8.08 -8.62 -9.98
C ASP A 235 -7.54 -8.56 -8.55
N ALA A 236 -6.91 -9.64 -8.10
CA ALA A 236 -6.37 -9.81 -6.75
C ALA A 236 -5.26 -10.87 -6.79
N GLY A 237 -4.65 -11.11 -5.65
CA GLY A 237 -3.64 -12.14 -5.52
C GLY A 237 -2.31 -11.60 -5.06
N GLU A 238 -1.33 -12.48 -5.00
CA GLU A 238 0.06 -12.16 -4.75
C GLU A 238 0.85 -12.30 -6.03
N VAL A 239 1.71 -11.31 -6.28
CA VAL A 239 2.62 -11.32 -7.42
C VAL A 239 4.04 -11.17 -6.89
N HIS A 240 4.91 -12.06 -7.33
CA HIS A 240 6.32 -12.08 -6.98
C HIS A 240 7.15 -11.59 -8.16
N LEU A 241 8.08 -10.67 -7.90
CA LEU A 241 9.14 -10.33 -8.85
C LEU A 241 10.12 -11.49 -8.94
N LEU A 242 10.39 -11.94 -10.14
CA LEU A 242 11.47 -12.88 -10.41
C LEU A 242 12.79 -12.13 -10.65
N PRO A 243 13.96 -12.77 -10.44
CA PRO A 243 15.22 -12.21 -10.87
C PRO A 243 15.17 -11.82 -12.35
N ARG A 244 15.89 -10.75 -12.72
CA ARG A 244 16.10 -10.46 -14.15
C ARG A 244 16.92 -11.60 -14.71
N GLU A 245 16.48 -12.17 -15.82
CA GLU A 245 17.36 -13.05 -16.61
C GLU A 245 18.59 -12.22 -16.98
N GLY A 246 19.77 -12.67 -16.54
CA GLY A 246 21.03 -12.09 -16.98
C GLY A 246 21.13 -12.23 -18.51
N PRO A 247 21.94 -11.42 -19.20
CA PRO A 247 22.17 -11.61 -20.61
C PRO A 247 22.60 -13.05 -20.84
N ASN A 248 21.82 -13.76 -21.67
CA ASN A 248 22.11 -15.14 -22.04
C ASN A 248 23.57 -15.20 -22.57
N PRO A 249 24.49 -15.99 -21.96
CA PRO A 249 25.84 -16.10 -22.46
C PRO A 249 25.74 -16.55 -23.92
N GLN A 250 26.24 -15.70 -24.82
CA GLN A 250 26.32 -16.06 -26.24
C GLN A 250 27.03 -17.40 -26.37
N PRO A 251 26.57 -18.33 -27.22
CA PRO A 251 27.29 -19.58 -27.45
C PRO A 251 28.66 -19.22 -28.02
N THR A 252 29.70 -19.61 -27.27
CA THR A 252 31.11 -19.51 -27.70
C THR A 252 31.21 -20.30 -28.99
N LYS A 253 31.43 -19.61 -30.11
CA LYS A 253 31.74 -20.30 -31.37
C LYS A 253 33.07 -21.02 -31.18
N ALA A 254 33.02 -22.35 -31.25
CA ALA A 254 34.20 -23.19 -31.37
C ALA A 254 34.79 -23.10 -32.79
#